data_dd3db63fdbdfd864cdfaf6008246e9e6
#
_entry.id   dd3db63fdbdfd864cdfaf6008246e9e6
#
_cell.length_a   1.000
_cell.length_b   1.000
_cell.length_c   1.000
_cell.angle_alpha   90.00
_cell.angle_beta   90.00
_cell.angle_gamma   90.00
#
_symmetry.space_group_name_H-M   'P 1'
#
loop_
_entity.id
_entity.type
_entity.pdbx_description
1 polymer ?
#
loop_
_entity_poly.entity_id
_entity_poly.type
_entity_poly.pdbx_seq_one_letter_code
_entity_poly.pdbx_strand_id
1 'polypeptide(L)'
;LGKDARKGIPQGTPISATLANIYMIDFDDAIYKEVSSRRAYYQRYSDDLIIICDRADEKYFYDLIIRDIDAITRLEIQAGKTHIYRYDENCNGNLVGGIVMEDGNVSPNKQLEYLGFAFDGTKVRVKTSGFSKFYRNMKRAFKRGAFFAKKPHIPSDKLFEGRLYKRF
;
A
#
# COMPACT_ATOMS: atom_id res chain seq x y z
N LEU A 1 20.79 -6.90 -14.66
CA LEU A 1 19.74 -6.82 -15.68
C LEU A 1 19.73 -8.12 -16.44
N GLY A 2 18.73 -8.99 -16.16
CA GLY A 2 18.62 -10.32 -16.76
C GLY A 2 18.38 -10.25 -18.26
N LYS A 3 18.67 -11.37 -18.94
CA LYS A 3 18.58 -11.55 -20.40
C LYS A 3 17.19 -11.30 -21.01
N ASP A 4 16.14 -11.06 -20.18
CA ASP A 4 14.75 -10.82 -20.60
C ASP A 4 14.26 -9.38 -20.43
N ALA A 5 15.16 -8.41 -20.49
CA ALA A 5 14.82 -6.97 -20.37
C ALA A 5 13.84 -6.43 -21.44
N ARG A 6 13.35 -7.29 -22.37
CA ARG A 6 12.37 -6.96 -23.42
C ARG A 6 10.94 -7.42 -23.11
N LYS A 7 10.73 -8.15 -21.99
CA LYS A 7 9.41 -8.64 -21.58
C LYS A 7 8.91 -7.87 -20.38
N GLY A 8 7.64 -7.54 -20.37
CA GLY A 8 6.97 -6.84 -19.28
C GLY A 8 6.59 -5.40 -19.61
N ILE A 9 5.89 -4.78 -18.66
CA ILE A 9 5.44 -3.40 -18.78
C ILE A 9 6.62 -2.46 -18.44
N PRO A 10 6.99 -1.49 -19.33
CA PRO A 10 8.09 -0.58 -19.07
C PRO A 10 7.78 0.27 -17.82
N GLN A 11 8.73 0.34 -16.89
CA GLN A 11 8.57 1.13 -15.68
C GLN A 11 8.84 2.62 -15.93
N GLY A 12 8.06 3.50 -15.26
CA GLY A 12 8.27 4.94 -15.28
C GLY A 12 7.60 5.68 -16.44
N THR A 13 6.83 5.02 -17.29
CA THR A 13 6.02 5.69 -18.31
C THR A 13 4.61 6.00 -17.79
N PRO A 14 3.94 7.07 -18.25
CA PRO A 14 2.58 7.41 -17.81
C PRO A 14 1.55 6.31 -18.06
N ILE A 15 1.73 5.49 -19.09
CA ILE A 15 0.80 4.41 -19.46
C ILE A 15 1.01 3.13 -18.64
N SER A 16 2.14 2.98 -17.95
CA SER A 16 2.49 1.74 -17.25
C SER A 16 1.47 1.32 -16.20
N ALA A 17 0.95 2.27 -15.44
CA ALA A 17 -0.08 2.00 -14.42
C ALA A 17 -1.39 1.50 -15.05
N THR A 18 -1.79 2.08 -16.19
CA THR A 18 -2.99 1.65 -16.91
C THR A 18 -2.81 0.24 -17.46
N LEU A 19 -1.67 -0.04 -18.09
CA LEU A 19 -1.38 -1.38 -18.61
C LEU A 19 -1.30 -2.43 -17.49
N ALA A 20 -0.70 -2.11 -16.35
CA ALA A 20 -0.67 -3.00 -15.20
C ALA A 20 -2.09 -3.31 -14.67
N ASN A 21 -2.96 -2.32 -14.62
CA ASN A 21 -4.35 -2.54 -14.22
C ASN A 21 -5.12 -3.41 -15.22
N ILE A 22 -4.97 -3.15 -16.53
CA ILE A 22 -5.58 -3.98 -17.58
C ILE A 22 -5.09 -5.43 -17.47
N TYR A 23 -3.80 -5.64 -17.24
CA TYR A 23 -3.20 -6.96 -17.10
C TYR A 23 -3.79 -7.77 -15.93
N MET A 24 -4.25 -7.10 -14.89
CA MET A 24 -4.80 -7.71 -13.69
C MET A 24 -6.32 -7.91 -13.71
N ILE A 25 -7.05 -7.48 -14.76
CA ILE A 25 -8.52 -7.51 -14.78
C ILE A 25 -9.07 -8.92 -14.56
N ASP A 26 -8.56 -9.91 -15.28
CA ASP A 26 -9.06 -11.29 -15.19
C ASP A 26 -8.83 -11.88 -13.80
N PHE A 27 -7.71 -11.53 -13.17
CA PHE A 27 -7.43 -11.91 -11.79
C PHE A 27 -8.39 -11.21 -10.82
N ASP A 28 -8.57 -9.89 -10.96
CA ASP A 28 -9.49 -9.13 -10.11
C ASP A 28 -10.92 -9.68 -10.21
N ASP A 29 -11.40 -10.01 -11.42
CA ASP A 29 -12.74 -10.58 -11.65
C ASP A 29 -12.89 -11.97 -11.01
N ALA A 30 -11.86 -12.81 -11.08
CA ALA A 30 -11.87 -14.13 -10.44
C ALA A 30 -11.99 -14.00 -8.92
N ILE A 31 -11.15 -13.14 -8.31
CA ILE A 31 -11.17 -12.91 -6.86
C ILE A 31 -12.50 -12.26 -6.42
N TYR A 32 -13.04 -11.31 -7.22
CA TYR A 32 -14.28 -10.62 -6.89
C TYR A 32 -15.49 -11.55 -6.80
N LYS A 33 -15.56 -12.57 -7.66
CA LYS A 33 -16.60 -13.60 -7.60
C LYS A 33 -16.54 -14.39 -6.30
N GLU A 34 -15.35 -14.78 -5.88
CA GLU A 34 -15.15 -15.57 -4.66
C GLU A 34 -15.45 -14.77 -3.39
N VAL A 35 -14.96 -13.53 -3.29
CA VAL A 35 -15.23 -12.67 -2.12
C VAL A 35 -16.70 -12.32 -2.00
N SER A 36 -17.40 -12.11 -3.13
CA SER A 36 -18.82 -11.81 -3.14
C SER A 36 -19.66 -12.99 -2.63
N SER A 37 -19.27 -14.23 -2.95
CA SER A 37 -19.96 -15.45 -2.49
C SER A 37 -19.80 -15.72 -0.99
N ARG A 38 -18.72 -15.22 -0.37
CA ARG A 38 -18.30 -15.52 1.01
C ARG A 38 -18.39 -14.34 1.98
N ARG A 39 -19.07 -13.25 1.58
CA ARG A 39 -19.16 -12.00 2.37
C ARG A 39 -17.78 -11.43 2.76
N ALA A 40 -16.77 -11.64 1.94
CA ALA A 40 -15.46 -11.07 2.13
C ALA A 40 -15.32 -9.74 1.35
N TYR A 41 -14.27 -9.00 1.63
CA TYR A 41 -13.95 -7.75 0.94
C TYR A 41 -12.59 -7.89 0.25
N TYR A 42 -12.50 -7.44 -0.99
CA TYR A 42 -11.28 -7.40 -1.78
C TYR A 42 -11.01 -6.02 -2.31
N GLN A 43 -9.77 -5.59 -2.23
CA GLN A 43 -9.30 -4.39 -2.91
C GLN A 43 -7.85 -4.54 -3.33
N ARG A 44 -7.56 -4.09 -4.54
CA ARG A 44 -6.20 -3.97 -5.06
C ARG A 44 -5.92 -2.53 -5.49
N TYR A 45 -4.72 -2.07 -5.19
CA TYR A 45 -4.19 -0.82 -5.70
C TYR A 45 -2.76 -1.07 -6.22
N SER A 46 -2.61 -1.09 -7.55
CA SER A 46 -1.36 -1.48 -8.22
C SER A 46 -0.94 -2.90 -7.81
N ASP A 47 0.18 -3.05 -7.14
CA ASP A 47 0.75 -4.29 -6.59
C ASP A 47 0.36 -4.58 -5.14
N ASP A 48 -0.27 -3.61 -4.46
CA ASP A 48 -0.78 -3.80 -3.10
C ASP A 48 -2.21 -4.37 -3.12
N LEU A 49 -2.40 -5.52 -2.45
CA LEU A 49 -3.67 -6.24 -2.37
C LEU A 49 -4.07 -6.47 -0.91
N ILE A 50 -5.36 -6.33 -0.61
CA ILE A 50 -5.92 -6.66 0.70
C ILE A 50 -7.20 -7.48 0.53
N ILE A 51 -7.36 -8.53 1.35
CA ILE A 51 -8.62 -9.24 1.56
C ILE A 51 -8.98 -9.16 3.03
N ILE A 52 -10.25 -8.91 3.30
CA ILE A 52 -10.84 -8.96 4.64
C ILE A 52 -11.92 -10.04 4.60
N CYS A 53 -11.80 -11.05 5.45
CA CYS A 53 -12.69 -12.19 5.48
C CYS A 53 -12.86 -12.72 6.91
N ASP A 54 -13.84 -13.60 7.09
CA ASP A 54 -13.98 -14.35 8.33
C ASP A 54 -12.79 -15.31 8.53
N ARG A 55 -12.46 -15.59 9.79
CA ARG A 55 -11.34 -16.48 10.16
C ARG A 55 -11.46 -17.87 9.53
N ALA A 56 -12.68 -18.37 9.36
CA ALA A 56 -12.93 -19.67 8.71
C ALA A 56 -12.47 -19.71 7.25
N ASP A 57 -12.49 -18.58 6.56
CA ASP A 57 -12.14 -18.45 5.15
C ASP A 57 -10.69 -18.00 4.93
N GLU A 58 -9.91 -17.71 5.98
CA GLU A 58 -8.53 -17.22 5.90
C GLU A 58 -7.65 -18.10 5.00
N LYS A 59 -7.61 -19.41 5.30
CA LYS A 59 -6.80 -20.36 4.53
C LYS A 59 -7.29 -20.47 3.09
N TYR A 60 -8.59 -20.49 2.89
CA TYR A 60 -9.18 -20.55 1.56
C TYR A 60 -8.72 -19.39 0.68
N PHE A 61 -8.83 -18.15 1.17
CA PHE A 61 -8.40 -16.98 0.39
C PHE A 61 -6.89 -16.90 0.22
N TYR A 62 -6.12 -17.34 1.20
CA TYR A 62 -4.68 -17.41 1.07
C TYR A 62 -4.26 -18.35 -0.07
N ASP A 63 -4.78 -19.58 -0.07
CA ASP A 63 -4.48 -20.59 -1.09
C ASP A 63 -5.02 -20.16 -2.47
N LEU A 64 -6.21 -19.56 -2.53
CA LEU A 64 -6.82 -19.01 -3.74
C LEU A 64 -5.92 -17.97 -4.40
N ILE A 65 -5.46 -16.97 -3.65
CA ILE A 65 -4.62 -15.90 -4.19
C ILE A 65 -3.30 -16.44 -4.73
N ILE A 66 -2.63 -17.32 -3.99
CA ILE A 66 -1.36 -17.90 -4.43
C ILE A 66 -1.55 -18.68 -5.73
N ARG A 67 -2.61 -19.47 -5.81
CA ARG A 67 -2.90 -20.27 -7.01
C ARG A 67 -3.24 -19.40 -8.22
N ASP A 68 -4.16 -18.45 -8.04
CA ASP A 68 -4.75 -17.73 -9.16
C ASP A 68 -3.85 -16.60 -9.67
N ILE A 69 -2.99 -16.01 -8.83
CA ILE A 69 -2.06 -15.00 -9.31
C ILE A 69 -1.02 -15.62 -10.26
N ASP A 70 -0.51 -16.78 -9.95
CA ASP A 70 0.41 -17.50 -10.84
C ASP A 70 -0.31 -18.01 -12.11
N ALA A 71 -1.45 -18.68 -11.93
CA ALA A 71 -2.21 -19.29 -13.03
C ALA A 71 -2.73 -18.25 -14.05
N ILE A 72 -3.23 -17.12 -13.60
CA ILE A 72 -3.85 -16.10 -14.46
C ILE A 72 -2.82 -15.07 -14.94
N THR A 73 -1.95 -14.61 -14.04
CA THR A 73 -1.07 -13.48 -14.33
C THR A 73 0.40 -13.86 -14.52
N ARG A 74 0.78 -15.10 -14.20
CA ARG A 74 2.19 -15.53 -14.19
C ARG A 74 3.09 -14.65 -13.32
N LEU A 75 2.51 -14.02 -12.30
CA LEU A 75 3.21 -13.23 -11.30
C LEU A 75 3.43 -14.07 -10.06
N GLU A 76 4.51 -13.81 -9.34
CA GLU A 76 4.84 -14.48 -8.08
C GLU A 76 4.59 -13.57 -6.89
N ILE A 77 3.97 -14.12 -5.85
CA ILE A 77 3.81 -13.42 -4.58
C ILE A 77 5.14 -13.47 -3.80
N GLN A 78 5.58 -12.33 -3.33
CA GLN A 78 6.74 -12.26 -2.44
C GLN A 78 6.31 -12.64 -1.02
N ALA A 79 6.65 -13.87 -0.58
CA ALA A 79 6.29 -14.39 0.75
C ALA A 79 6.68 -13.43 1.90
N GLY A 80 7.86 -12.81 1.82
CA GLY A 80 8.33 -11.85 2.82
C GLY A 80 7.53 -10.53 2.91
N LYS A 81 6.61 -10.27 1.97
CA LYS A 81 5.72 -9.10 1.97
C LYS A 81 4.26 -9.45 2.21
N THR A 82 3.93 -10.74 2.27
CA THR A 82 2.57 -11.20 2.56
C THR A 82 2.41 -11.32 4.07
N HIS A 83 1.40 -10.66 4.59
CA HIS A 83 1.12 -10.64 6.02
C HIS A 83 -0.34 -10.98 6.28
N ILE A 84 -0.57 -11.80 7.30
CA ILE A 84 -1.90 -12.13 7.81
C ILE A 84 -2.09 -11.34 9.11
N TYR A 85 -3.24 -10.69 9.24
CA TYR A 85 -3.64 -9.99 10.45
C TYR A 85 -4.93 -10.59 10.95
N ARG A 86 -5.03 -10.83 12.26
CA ARG A 86 -6.25 -11.30 12.91
C ARG A 86 -6.71 -10.30 13.93
N TYR A 87 -7.99 -9.98 13.91
CA TYR A 87 -8.65 -9.10 14.86
C TYR A 87 -9.88 -9.80 15.41
N ASP A 88 -10.06 -9.73 16.72
CA ASP A 88 -11.22 -10.24 17.44
C ASP A 88 -11.89 -9.05 18.15
N GLU A 89 -13.22 -9.08 18.22
CA GLU A 89 -13.97 -8.06 18.96
C GLU A 89 -13.90 -8.36 20.46
N ASN A 90 -13.51 -7.37 21.26
CA ASN A 90 -13.51 -7.48 22.71
C ASN A 90 -14.89 -7.12 23.30
N CYS A 91 -15.06 -7.31 24.62
CA CYS A 91 -16.30 -7.01 25.34
C CYS A 91 -16.79 -5.55 25.23
N ASN A 92 -15.94 -4.63 24.80
CA ASN A 92 -16.26 -3.21 24.62
C ASN A 92 -16.55 -2.85 23.14
N GLY A 93 -16.65 -3.83 22.24
CA GLY A 93 -16.88 -3.60 20.81
C GLY A 93 -15.65 -3.09 20.03
N ASN A 94 -14.46 -3.13 20.62
CA ASN A 94 -13.23 -2.75 19.93
C ASN A 94 -12.54 -3.98 19.35
N LEU A 95 -11.97 -3.83 18.15
CA LEU A 95 -11.15 -4.86 17.53
C LEU A 95 -9.77 -4.88 18.19
N VAL A 96 -9.37 -6.04 18.67
CA VAL A 96 -8.05 -6.28 19.27
C VAL A 96 -7.37 -7.38 18.49
N GLY A 97 -6.14 -7.17 18.09
CA GLY A 97 -5.40 -8.14 17.29
C GLY A 97 -4.11 -7.58 16.73
N GLY A 98 -3.60 -8.23 15.70
CA GLY A 98 -2.35 -7.84 15.05
C GLY A 98 -1.89 -8.85 14.01
N ILE A 99 -0.61 -8.81 13.71
CA ILE A 99 0.01 -9.70 12.73
C ILE A 99 0.10 -11.14 13.28
N VAL A 100 -0.18 -12.11 12.43
CA VAL A 100 0.06 -13.53 12.70
C VAL A 100 1.53 -13.83 12.43
N MET A 101 2.22 -14.34 13.42
CA MET A 101 3.62 -14.75 13.34
C MET A 101 3.74 -16.18 12.80
N GLU A 102 4.94 -16.62 12.42
CA GLU A 102 5.20 -17.96 11.87
C GLU A 102 4.80 -19.08 12.84
N ASP A 103 4.84 -18.84 14.14
CA ASP A 103 4.39 -19.75 15.19
C ASP A 103 2.86 -19.79 15.35
N GLY A 104 2.12 -19.03 14.55
CA GLY A 104 0.65 -18.91 14.62
C GLY A 104 0.13 -17.95 15.67
N ASN A 105 1.00 -17.39 16.51
CA ASN A 105 0.60 -16.42 17.54
C ASN A 105 0.33 -15.05 16.92
N VAL A 106 -0.59 -14.30 17.54
CA VAL A 106 -0.92 -12.93 17.11
C VAL A 106 -0.09 -11.93 17.91
N SER A 107 0.71 -11.13 17.21
CA SER A 107 1.48 -10.05 17.82
C SER A 107 0.74 -8.71 17.67
N PRO A 108 0.35 -8.06 18.78
CA PRO A 108 -0.35 -6.78 18.74
C PRO A 108 0.57 -5.59 18.37
N ASN A 109 1.88 -5.82 18.34
CA ASN A 109 2.87 -4.76 18.13
C ASN A 109 2.99 -4.29 16.68
N LYS A 110 2.43 -5.04 15.72
CA LYS A 110 2.41 -4.65 14.31
C LYS A 110 0.99 -4.36 13.86
N GLN A 111 0.76 -3.10 13.52
CA GLN A 111 -0.50 -2.61 12.97
C GLN A 111 -0.64 -3.03 11.51
N LEU A 112 -1.88 -3.21 11.05
CA LEU A 112 -2.17 -3.38 9.64
C LEU A 112 -1.81 -2.10 8.87
N GLU A 113 -0.89 -2.21 7.93
CA GLU A 113 -0.48 -1.10 7.09
C GLU A 113 -0.93 -1.33 5.64
N TYR A 114 -1.73 -0.40 5.12
CA TYR A 114 -2.20 -0.44 3.74
C TYR A 114 -2.27 0.97 3.14
N LEU A 115 -1.74 1.16 1.93
CA LEU A 115 -1.72 2.43 1.18
C LEU A 115 -1.26 3.66 1.99
N GLY A 116 -0.29 3.47 2.87
CA GLY A 116 0.24 4.57 3.71
C GLY A 116 -0.57 4.88 4.95
N PHE A 117 -1.59 4.09 5.23
CA PHE A 117 -2.34 4.12 6.48
C PHE A 117 -1.96 2.95 7.39
N ALA A 118 -2.15 3.14 8.68
CA ALA A 118 -1.98 2.14 9.71
C ALA A 118 -3.26 2.01 10.54
N PHE A 119 -3.73 0.79 10.76
CA PHE A 119 -4.91 0.46 11.56
C PHE A 119 -4.50 -0.32 12.80
N ASP A 120 -4.93 0.14 13.97
CA ASP A 120 -4.61 -0.45 15.28
C ASP A 120 -5.74 -1.29 15.89
N GLY A 121 -6.80 -1.54 15.13
CA GLY A 121 -8.02 -2.20 15.62
C GLY A 121 -9.13 -1.23 15.98
N THR A 122 -8.82 0.04 16.26
CA THR A 122 -9.80 1.06 16.67
C THR A 122 -9.76 2.29 15.76
N LYS A 123 -8.56 2.70 15.36
CA LYS A 123 -8.33 3.95 14.61
C LYS A 123 -7.45 3.71 13.41
N VAL A 124 -7.75 4.44 12.34
CA VAL A 124 -6.89 4.55 11.18
C VAL A 124 -6.05 5.81 11.30
N ARG A 125 -4.75 5.70 11.12
CA ARG A 125 -3.78 6.80 11.16
C ARG A 125 -2.93 6.82 9.92
N VAL A 126 -2.38 7.96 9.57
CA VAL A 126 -1.34 8.06 8.55
C VAL A 126 -0.07 7.39 9.06
N LYS A 127 0.56 6.56 8.26
CA LYS A 127 1.81 5.88 8.60
C LYS A 127 2.91 6.88 8.94
N THR A 128 3.59 6.69 10.06
CA THR A 128 4.62 7.61 10.58
C THR A 128 5.73 7.89 9.56
N SER A 129 6.10 6.91 8.73
CA SER A 129 7.11 7.10 7.68
C SER A 129 6.66 8.08 6.59
N GLY A 130 5.37 8.09 6.24
CA GLY A 130 4.77 9.05 5.30
C GLY A 130 4.83 10.47 5.85
N PHE A 131 4.44 10.64 7.11
CA PHE A 131 4.50 11.93 7.81
C PHE A 131 5.94 12.44 7.93
N SER A 132 6.88 11.59 8.30
CA SER A 132 8.30 11.95 8.39
C SER A 132 8.89 12.35 7.03
N LYS A 133 8.49 11.69 5.96
CA LYS A 133 8.88 12.03 4.58
C LYS A 133 8.33 13.39 4.17
N PHE A 134 7.05 13.64 4.46
CA PHE A 134 6.42 14.95 4.21
C PHE A 134 7.15 16.07 4.95
N TYR A 135 7.37 15.93 6.26
CA TYR A 135 8.04 16.93 7.08
C TYR A 135 9.49 17.21 6.63
N ARG A 136 10.23 16.17 6.24
CA ARG A 136 11.57 16.31 5.68
C ARG A 136 11.56 17.06 4.34
N ASN A 137 10.59 16.78 3.47
CA ASN A 137 10.45 17.46 2.20
C ASN A 137 10.06 18.93 2.40
N MET A 138 9.16 19.21 3.33
CA MET A 138 8.77 20.56 3.74
C MET A 138 10.01 21.35 4.21
N LYS A 139 10.76 20.83 5.18
CA LYS A 139 12.02 21.48 5.64
C LYS A 139 13.01 21.76 4.51
N ARG A 140 13.15 20.80 3.58
CA ARG A 140 14.05 20.96 2.42
C ARG A 140 13.54 22.05 1.48
N ALA A 141 12.24 22.17 1.25
CA ALA A 141 11.66 23.20 0.42
C ALA A 141 11.85 24.59 1.02
N PHE A 142 11.61 24.76 2.35
CA PHE A 142 11.89 26.02 3.05
C PHE A 142 13.37 26.40 3.01
N LYS A 143 14.29 25.47 3.30
CA LYS A 143 15.72 25.73 3.21
C LYS A 143 16.14 26.19 1.81
N ARG A 144 15.60 25.57 0.77
CA ARG A 144 15.84 25.95 -0.62
C ARG A 144 15.29 27.34 -0.94
N GLY A 145 14.05 27.64 -0.50
CA GLY A 145 13.43 28.98 -0.63
C GLY A 145 14.28 30.07 0.03
N ALA A 146 14.67 29.85 1.28
CA ALA A 146 15.54 30.78 2.03
C ALA A 146 16.93 30.99 1.39
N PHE A 147 17.51 29.92 0.82
CA PHE A 147 18.78 30.03 0.09
C PHE A 147 18.65 30.91 -1.16
N PHE A 148 17.59 30.73 -1.93
CA PHE A 148 17.37 31.55 -3.13
C PHE A 148 17.00 32.99 -2.80
N ALA A 149 16.23 33.23 -1.73
CA ALA A 149 15.89 34.58 -1.30
C ALA A 149 17.11 35.44 -0.89
N LYS A 150 18.22 34.81 -0.52
CA LYS A 150 19.49 35.47 -0.18
C LYS A 150 20.37 35.82 -1.38
N LYS A 151 20.00 35.42 -2.60
CA LYS A 151 20.79 35.72 -3.79
C LYS A 151 20.53 37.16 -4.28
N PRO A 152 21.57 37.98 -4.55
CA PRO A 152 21.44 39.42 -4.83
C PRO A 152 20.65 39.77 -6.09
N HIS A 153 20.38 38.80 -6.98
CA HIS A 153 19.65 38.99 -8.22
C HIS A 153 18.18 38.55 -8.17
N ILE A 154 17.68 38.10 -7.01
CA ILE A 154 16.29 37.66 -6.86
C ILE A 154 15.61 38.66 -5.94
N PRO A 155 14.48 39.33 -6.36
CA PRO A 155 13.72 40.21 -5.49
C PRO A 155 13.32 39.46 -4.22
N SER A 156 13.59 40.03 -3.06
CA SER A 156 13.39 39.41 -1.75
C SER A 156 11.89 39.18 -1.40
N ASP A 157 10.98 39.82 -2.12
CA ASP A 157 9.54 39.71 -2.01
C ASP A 157 8.95 38.51 -2.74
N LYS A 158 9.72 37.86 -3.63
CA LYS A 158 9.32 36.63 -4.30
C LYS A 158 9.76 35.38 -3.54
N LEU A 159 9.27 35.22 -2.32
CA LEU A 159 9.06 33.88 -1.77
C LEU A 159 8.10 33.17 -2.73
N PHE A 160 8.63 32.17 -3.46
CA PHE A 160 7.84 31.39 -4.42
C PHE A 160 6.80 30.53 -3.70
N GLU A 161 5.85 31.16 -3.01
CA GLU A 161 4.79 30.51 -2.21
C GLU A 161 4.03 29.49 -3.06
N GLY A 162 3.68 29.83 -4.30
CA GLY A 162 3.01 28.90 -5.19
C GLY A 162 3.83 27.66 -5.57
N ARG A 163 5.16 27.67 -5.43
CA ARG A 163 6.01 26.48 -5.61
C ARG A 163 6.15 25.66 -4.33
N LEU A 164 5.97 26.28 -3.16
CA LEU A 164 5.91 25.56 -1.89
C LEU A 164 4.67 24.67 -1.86
N TYR A 165 3.51 25.22 -2.17
CA TYR A 165 2.22 24.47 -2.17
C TYR A 165 2.09 23.41 -3.27
N LYS A 166 2.78 23.54 -4.40
CA LYS A 166 2.75 22.53 -5.48
C LYS A 166 3.66 21.32 -5.27
N ARG A 167 4.39 21.27 -4.17
CA ARG A 167 5.34 20.17 -3.85
C ARG A 167 4.97 19.36 -2.61
N PHE A 168 3.84 19.65 -2.01
CA PHE A 168 3.28 18.91 -0.87
C PHE A 168 2.07 18.11 -1.26
#